data_08ad497257de2f3f32ca4337742a0fd5
#
_entry.id   08ad497257de2f3f32ca4337742a0fd5
#
_cell.length_a   1.000
_cell.length_b   1.000
_cell.length_c   1.000
_cell.angle_alpha   90.00
_cell.angle_beta   90.00
_cell.angle_gamma   90.00
#
_symmetry.space_group_name_H-M   'P 1'
#
loop_
_entity.id
_entity.type
_entity.pdbx_description
1 polymer ?
#
loop_
_entity_poly.entity_id
_entity_poly.type
_entity_poly.pdbx_seq_one_letter_code
_entity_poly.pdbx_strand_id
1 'polypeptide(L)'
;MGWGFRPWRGGGLIAYAEDVMEGQVRRGHDVAYLFAGRRYPLVRSPRLHRWRRRGVRMLELLSSPIAVGLDAGTRFPELDLEEPATEAALRRVLRARRPDVVHVQELTGLPSSVLEVARHESVPVVMTLQDYQALCPTLKLYDSHGEICLRAHPGDECVICCRDAPASPMVMRGVTTAFEIERLAALLPARARPAVVRALTRVAELAGKPGQPGPAGPPDVDDRAATAAEYQRRRDVNLERLGRVDSLLAMSSRVAEINAALGVDPRGLRTVHLTLAHVDRLSPRIIAEPPSPVRFITLTGAQNEQKGALVLLRSVQALRAAGLEDAYTLDVYGPVDPQVRGDLARTPAVRLRGSYAGGEQIGAVLDAADVGIVPSVWEEAYGFVGLELLAKGIPVIGNARGGIPDYTIPGETGWLNRSCSGEELAEIMAVVIRDPAQIVALNRSIRERREELVKPLERHLDELDGIYAEAAA
;
A
#
# COMPACT_ATOMS: atom_id res chain seq x y z
N MET A 1 8.92 5.59 -11.87
CA MET A 1 7.58 5.31 -12.46
C MET A 1 6.68 4.75 -11.38
N GLY A 2 5.35 4.91 -11.46
CA GLY A 2 4.42 4.40 -10.44
C GLY A 2 2.95 4.69 -10.76
N TRP A 3 2.11 4.65 -9.73
CA TRP A 3 0.64 4.61 -9.85
C TRP A 3 -0.04 5.99 -9.89
N GLY A 4 0.57 7.04 -9.41
CA GLY A 4 -0.04 8.36 -9.40
C GLY A 4 0.40 9.23 -8.22
N PHE A 5 -0.46 10.16 -7.82
CA PHE A 5 -0.14 11.17 -6.80
C PHE A 5 -1.39 11.60 -6.03
N ARG A 6 -1.20 12.18 -4.83
CA ARG A 6 -2.31 12.74 -4.03
C ARG A 6 -2.86 14.04 -4.63
N PRO A 7 -4.17 14.35 -4.54
CA PRO A 7 -5.23 13.56 -3.89
C PRO A 7 -5.87 12.50 -4.78
N TRP A 8 -5.47 12.38 -6.05
CA TRP A 8 -6.06 11.43 -7.01
C TRP A 8 -5.89 9.97 -6.59
N ARG A 9 -4.74 9.64 -6.03
CA ARG A 9 -4.42 8.36 -5.42
C ARG A 9 -4.00 8.58 -3.97
N GLY A 10 -4.11 7.57 -3.12
CA GLY A 10 -3.77 7.64 -1.71
C GLY A 10 -3.05 6.39 -1.23
N GLY A 11 -2.65 6.43 0.03
CA GLY A 11 -1.93 5.34 0.68
C GLY A 11 -0.45 5.62 0.91
N GLY A 12 0.19 4.75 1.69
CA GLY A 12 1.59 4.89 2.09
C GLY A 12 2.56 4.88 0.92
N LEU A 13 2.32 4.03 -0.08
CA LEU A 13 3.17 3.89 -1.26
C LEU A 13 3.21 5.18 -2.09
N ILE A 14 2.05 5.81 -2.28
CA ILE A 14 1.96 7.10 -2.99
C ILE A 14 2.66 8.21 -2.20
N ALA A 15 2.47 8.23 -0.88
CA ALA A 15 3.14 9.21 -0.01
C ALA A 15 4.66 9.06 -0.09
N TYR A 16 5.15 7.83 -0.01
CA TYR A 16 6.58 7.52 -0.15
C TYR A 16 7.13 7.98 -1.51
N ALA A 17 6.47 7.62 -2.62
CA ALA A 17 6.92 8.02 -3.94
C ALA A 17 6.98 9.55 -4.10
N GLU A 18 5.99 10.29 -3.55
CA GLU A 18 6.01 11.76 -3.55
C GLU A 18 7.16 12.31 -2.69
N ASP A 19 7.37 11.76 -1.48
CA ASP A 19 8.43 12.20 -0.58
C ASP A 19 9.83 12.00 -1.19
N VAL A 20 10.07 10.85 -1.84
CA VAL A 20 11.30 10.58 -2.57
C VAL A 20 11.49 11.54 -3.73
N MET A 21 10.47 11.71 -4.60
CA MET A 21 10.57 12.63 -5.74
C MET A 21 10.84 14.08 -5.31
N GLU A 22 10.15 14.56 -4.29
CA GLU A 22 10.33 15.92 -3.76
C GLU A 22 11.71 16.06 -3.10
N GLY A 23 12.18 15.01 -2.41
CA GLY A 23 13.53 14.95 -1.85
C GLY A 23 14.61 15.04 -2.91
N GLN A 24 14.48 14.26 -3.97
CA GLN A 24 15.41 14.28 -5.10
C GLN A 24 15.45 15.65 -5.82
N VAL A 25 14.27 16.28 -6.00
CA VAL A 25 14.22 17.65 -6.54
C VAL A 25 14.96 18.64 -5.65
N ARG A 26 14.80 18.57 -4.31
CA ARG A 26 15.55 19.44 -3.38
C ARG A 26 17.06 19.25 -3.44
N ARG A 27 17.52 18.04 -3.78
CA ARG A 27 18.94 17.69 -3.98
C ARG A 27 19.49 18.12 -5.36
N GLY A 28 18.63 18.71 -6.20
CA GLY A 28 19.04 19.24 -7.52
C GLY A 28 18.89 18.26 -8.68
N HIS A 29 18.30 17.09 -8.48
CA HIS A 29 18.01 16.15 -9.56
C HIS A 29 16.88 16.65 -10.47
N ASP A 30 16.98 16.38 -11.79
CA ASP A 30 15.88 16.60 -12.74
C ASP A 30 14.95 15.40 -12.73
N VAL A 31 13.90 15.47 -11.93
CA VAL A 31 12.96 14.38 -11.71
C VAL A 31 11.78 14.42 -12.69
N ALA A 32 11.52 13.30 -13.37
CA ALA A 32 10.33 13.07 -14.18
C ALA A 32 9.56 11.85 -13.66
N TYR A 33 8.25 11.96 -13.52
CA TYR A 33 7.38 10.88 -13.00
C TYR A 33 6.38 10.42 -14.04
N LEU A 34 6.59 9.22 -14.60
CA LEU A 34 5.65 8.55 -15.49
C LEU A 34 4.69 7.68 -14.67
N PHE A 35 3.39 7.82 -14.93
CA PHE A 35 2.36 7.03 -14.26
C PHE A 35 1.13 6.83 -15.15
N ALA A 36 0.40 5.73 -14.91
CA ALA A 36 -0.90 5.48 -15.54
C ALA A 36 -1.94 6.43 -14.94
N GLY A 37 -2.41 7.35 -15.77
CA GLY A 37 -3.24 8.46 -15.37
C GLY A 37 -4.73 8.26 -15.61
N ARG A 38 -5.41 9.39 -15.84
CA ARG A 38 -6.85 9.47 -16.04
C ARG A 38 -7.28 8.86 -17.36
N ARG A 39 -8.50 8.38 -17.43
CA ARG A 39 -9.13 7.87 -18.66
C ARG A 39 -10.25 8.79 -19.08
N TYR A 40 -10.20 9.23 -20.32
CA TYR A 40 -11.24 10.06 -20.89
C TYR A 40 -12.08 9.26 -21.89
N PRO A 41 -13.43 9.41 -21.87
CA PRO A 41 -14.35 8.63 -22.72
C PRO A 41 -14.06 8.71 -24.21
N LEU A 42 -13.58 9.86 -24.68
CA LEU A 42 -13.32 10.13 -26.09
C LEU A 42 -11.87 9.83 -26.53
N VAL A 43 -10.98 9.51 -25.59
CA VAL A 43 -9.57 9.20 -25.89
C VAL A 43 -9.41 7.68 -25.88
N ARG A 44 -9.32 7.08 -27.08
CA ARG A 44 -9.25 5.64 -27.27
C ARG A 44 -7.83 5.06 -27.25
N SER A 45 -6.81 5.90 -27.41
CA SER A 45 -5.40 5.48 -27.40
C SER A 45 -4.62 6.18 -26.30
N PRO A 46 -3.61 5.53 -25.70
CA PRO A 46 -2.77 6.16 -24.69
C PRO A 46 -2.11 7.45 -25.21
N ARG A 47 -2.17 8.49 -24.42
CA ARG A 47 -1.56 9.80 -24.74
C ARG A 47 -0.80 10.32 -23.53
N LEU A 48 0.38 10.89 -23.78
CA LEU A 48 1.20 11.48 -22.74
C LEU A 48 0.81 12.95 -22.51
N HIS A 49 0.25 13.22 -21.33
CA HIS A 49 0.00 14.57 -20.84
C HIS A 49 1.15 15.01 -19.93
N ARG A 50 1.66 16.26 -20.15
CA ARG A 50 2.85 16.79 -19.48
C ARG A 50 2.51 18.03 -18.69
N TRP A 51 2.93 18.08 -17.43
CA TRP A 51 2.77 19.22 -16.55
C TRP A 51 3.84 19.20 -15.44
N ARG A 52 3.84 20.18 -14.54
CA ARG A 52 4.79 20.22 -13.41
C ARG A 52 4.05 20.28 -12.08
N ARG A 53 4.62 19.64 -11.06
CA ARG A 53 4.13 19.68 -9.70
C ARG A 53 5.31 19.63 -8.73
N ARG A 54 5.45 20.63 -7.85
CA ARG A 54 6.50 20.70 -6.83
C ARG A 54 7.91 20.40 -7.39
N GLY A 55 8.22 20.96 -8.55
CA GLY A 55 9.49 20.75 -9.23
C GLY A 55 9.56 19.50 -10.10
N VAL A 56 8.75 18.48 -9.83
CA VAL A 56 8.68 17.22 -10.61
C VAL A 56 7.99 17.44 -11.94
N ARG A 57 8.53 16.85 -13.01
CA ARG A 57 7.87 16.79 -14.33
C ARG A 57 6.93 15.61 -14.37
N MET A 58 5.64 15.86 -14.35
CA MET A 58 4.60 14.85 -14.40
C MET A 58 4.36 14.40 -15.85
N LEU A 59 4.44 13.11 -16.08
CA LEU A 59 4.24 12.44 -17.37
C LEU A 59 3.06 11.48 -17.22
N GLU A 60 1.86 12.01 -17.34
CA GLU A 60 0.63 11.25 -17.16
C GLU A 60 0.25 10.52 -18.44
N LEU A 61 0.21 9.21 -18.41
CA LEU A 61 -0.28 8.37 -19.50
C LEU A 61 -1.81 8.31 -19.44
N LEU A 62 -2.47 9.12 -20.21
CA LEU A 62 -3.94 9.17 -20.32
C LEU A 62 -4.45 7.93 -21.05
N SER A 63 -5.57 7.39 -20.57
CA SER A 63 -6.32 6.30 -21.24
C SER A 63 -5.51 5.02 -21.50
N SER A 64 -4.61 4.66 -20.57
CA SER A 64 -3.98 3.33 -20.60
C SER A 64 -5.06 2.23 -20.66
N PRO A 65 -4.93 1.22 -21.52
CA PRO A 65 -5.89 0.11 -21.61
C PRO A 65 -5.81 -0.85 -20.42
N ILE A 66 -4.71 -0.81 -19.66
CA ILE A 66 -4.51 -1.69 -18.52
C ILE A 66 -5.48 -1.35 -17.42
N ALA A 67 -6.45 -2.22 -17.17
CA ALA A 67 -7.42 -2.05 -16.10
C ALA A 67 -6.76 -2.36 -14.75
N VAL A 68 -6.86 -1.43 -13.82
CA VAL A 68 -6.36 -1.64 -12.46
C VAL A 68 -7.54 -1.96 -11.57
N GLY A 69 -7.72 -3.23 -11.32
CA GLY A 69 -8.72 -3.75 -10.38
C GLY A 69 -8.12 -4.03 -9.02
N LEU A 70 -7.23 -3.19 -8.50
CA LEU A 70 -6.51 -3.28 -7.22
C LEU A 70 -6.60 -4.65 -6.50
N ASP A 71 -7.69 -4.88 -5.80
CA ASP A 71 -7.92 -6.09 -5.01
C ASP A 71 -8.55 -7.25 -5.80
N ALA A 72 -9.17 -6.95 -6.93
CA ALA A 72 -9.85 -7.93 -7.78
C ALA A 72 -8.95 -8.52 -8.89
N GLY A 73 -7.74 -7.98 -9.04
CA GLY A 73 -6.80 -8.44 -10.06
C GLY A 73 -7.10 -7.96 -11.48
N THR A 74 -6.73 -8.75 -12.47
CA THR A 74 -6.93 -8.45 -13.89
C THR A 74 -7.51 -9.66 -14.63
N ARG A 75 -8.40 -9.43 -15.59
CA ARG A 75 -8.87 -10.45 -16.56
C ARG A 75 -8.04 -10.48 -17.84
N PHE A 76 -7.05 -9.59 -17.96
CA PHE A 76 -6.23 -9.42 -19.16
C PHE A 76 -4.74 -9.49 -18.77
N PRO A 77 -4.25 -10.67 -18.34
CA PRO A 77 -2.87 -10.83 -17.90
C PRO A 77 -1.83 -10.51 -18.99
N GLU A 78 -2.19 -10.63 -20.26
CA GLU A 78 -1.35 -10.23 -21.38
C GLU A 78 -1.11 -8.72 -21.47
N LEU A 79 -2.09 -7.90 -21.11
CA LEU A 79 -1.94 -6.44 -21.08
C LEU A 79 -1.00 -5.97 -19.95
N ASP A 80 -0.94 -6.73 -18.86
CA ASP A 80 0.03 -6.47 -17.79
C ASP A 80 1.47 -6.75 -18.26
N LEU A 81 1.63 -7.60 -19.30
CA LEU A 81 2.93 -7.91 -19.85
C LEU A 81 3.37 -6.90 -20.92
N GLU A 82 2.51 -6.60 -21.88
CA GLU A 82 2.86 -5.81 -23.06
C GLU A 82 1.73 -4.86 -23.45
N GLU A 83 2.08 -3.60 -23.70
CA GLU A 83 1.16 -2.60 -24.25
C GLU A 83 1.94 -1.65 -25.17
N PRO A 84 1.87 -1.87 -26.50
CA PRO A 84 2.75 -1.19 -27.47
C PRO A 84 2.68 0.33 -27.46
N ALA A 85 1.52 0.92 -27.17
CA ALA A 85 1.39 2.39 -27.15
C ALA A 85 2.07 3.00 -25.92
N THR A 86 2.00 2.35 -24.75
CA THR A 86 2.73 2.73 -23.54
C THR A 86 4.24 2.60 -23.75
N GLU A 87 4.68 1.48 -24.33
CA GLU A 87 6.09 1.25 -24.65
C GLU A 87 6.64 2.32 -25.61
N ALA A 88 5.89 2.62 -26.67
CA ALA A 88 6.27 3.67 -27.62
C ALA A 88 6.30 5.06 -26.97
N ALA A 89 5.40 5.34 -26.03
CA ALA A 89 5.39 6.59 -25.27
C ALA A 89 6.61 6.68 -24.34
N LEU A 90 6.92 5.59 -23.62
CA LEU A 90 8.10 5.51 -22.75
C LEU A 90 9.38 5.66 -23.57
N ARG A 91 9.54 4.91 -24.65
CA ARG A 91 10.72 4.99 -25.54
C ARG A 91 10.98 6.42 -26.03
N ARG A 92 9.92 7.14 -26.43
CA ARG A 92 10.04 8.56 -26.81
C ARG A 92 10.50 9.45 -25.64
N VAL A 93 10.04 9.17 -24.42
CA VAL A 93 10.46 9.92 -23.24
C VAL A 93 11.94 9.65 -22.94
N LEU A 94 12.36 8.39 -22.92
CA LEU A 94 13.74 8.00 -22.64
C LEU A 94 14.72 8.60 -23.63
N ARG A 95 14.44 8.51 -24.94
CA ARG A 95 15.28 9.10 -26.01
C ARG A 95 15.38 10.62 -25.92
N ALA A 96 14.29 11.29 -25.58
CA ALA A 96 14.25 12.74 -25.50
C ALA A 96 14.92 13.28 -24.23
N ARG A 97 14.91 12.51 -23.14
CA ARG A 97 15.41 12.95 -21.82
C ARG A 97 16.74 12.39 -21.42
N ARG A 98 17.07 11.20 -21.91
CA ARG A 98 18.30 10.46 -21.54
C ARG A 98 18.52 10.46 -20.03
N PRO A 99 17.58 9.92 -19.22
CA PRO A 99 17.76 9.88 -17.78
C PRO A 99 18.93 8.96 -17.43
N ASP A 100 19.61 9.24 -16.33
CA ASP A 100 20.71 8.42 -15.83
C ASP A 100 20.18 7.10 -15.25
N VAL A 101 18.94 7.09 -14.71
CA VAL A 101 18.30 5.92 -14.13
C VAL A 101 16.78 6.00 -14.26
N VAL A 102 16.13 4.84 -14.39
CA VAL A 102 14.69 4.68 -14.24
C VAL A 102 14.40 3.97 -12.93
N HIS A 103 13.80 4.65 -11.97
CA HIS A 103 13.32 4.01 -10.75
C HIS A 103 11.84 3.65 -10.88
N VAL A 104 11.51 2.37 -10.79
CA VAL A 104 10.14 1.84 -10.81
C VAL A 104 9.68 1.62 -9.38
N GLN A 105 8.69 2.39 -8.97
CA GLN A 105 8.07 2.27 -7.64
C GLN A 105 6.96 1.22 -7.63
N GLU A 106 6.21 1.16 -8.71
CA GLU A 106 5.08 0.25 -8.93
C GLU A 106 4.82 0.08 -10.42
N LEU A 107 4.28 -1.07 -10.81
CA LEU A 107 3.84 -1.36 -12.19
C LEU A 107 2.34 -1.15 -12.39
N THR A 108 1.61 -0.72 -11.36
CA THR A 108 0.15 -0.59 -11.39
C THR A 108 -0.34 0.29 -12.54
N GLY A 109 -1.06 -0.31 -13.49
CA GLY A 109 -1.54 0.36 -14.70
C GLY A 109 -0.49 0.56 -15.79
N LEU A 110 0.72 0.01 -15.63
CA LEU A 110 1.79 -0.04 -16.61
C LEU A 110 2.11 -1.50 -16.95
N PRO A 111 2.45 -1.83 -18.21
CA PRO A 111 2.91 -3.17 -18.55
C PRO A 111 4.32 -3.40 -18.01
N SER A 112 4.63 -4.61 -17.62
CA SER A 112 5.97 -4.93 -17.11
C SER A 112 7.07 -4.83 -18.17
N SER A 113 6.72 -4.81 -19.47
CA SER A 113 7.66 -4.51 -20.58
C SER A 113 8.34 -3.14 -20.46
N VAL A 114 7.83 -2.21 -19.62
CA VAL A 114 8.51 -0.93 -19.35
C VAL A 114 9.93 -1.13 -18.79
N LEU A 115 10.18 -2.24 -18.07
CA LEU A 115 11.51 -2.63 -17.59
C LEU A 115 12.46 -2.94 -18.76
N GLU A 116 11.98 -3.70 -19.75
CA GLU A 116 12.76 -4.03 -20.94
C GLU A 116 12.96 -2.85 -21.88
N VAL A 117 11.92 -2.00 -22.04
CA VAL A 117 12.03 -0.78 -22.84
C VAL A 117 13.14 0.14 -22.31
N ALA A 118 13.22 0.34 -20.99
CA ALA A 118 14.29 1.15 -20.39
C ALA A 118 15.67 0.55 -20.68
N ARG A 119 15.80 -0.74 -20.51
CA ARG A 119 17.04 -1.48 -20.76
C ARG A 119 17.47 -1.46 -22.23
N HIS A 120 16.54 -1.63 -23.18
CA HIS A 120 16.80 -1.52 -24.63
C HIS A 120 17.25 -0.10 -25.04
N GLU A 121 16.85 0.92 -24.31
CA GLU A 121 17.32 2.29 -24.50
C GLU A 121 18.61 2.57 -23.67
N SER A 122 19.26 1.54 -23.16
CA SER A 122 20.49 1.62 -22.35
C SER A 122 20.36 2.51 -21.11
N VAL A 123 19.18 2.50 -20.47
CA VAL A 123 18.94 3.21 -19.22
C VAL A 123 18.81 2.17 -18.11
N PRO A 124 19.66 2.23 -17.07
CA PRO A 124 19.58 1.31 -15.95
C PRO A 124 18.27 1.44 -15.19
N VAL A 125 17.81 0.30 -14.64
CA VAL A 125 16.54 0.19 -13.95
C VAL A 125 16.76 -0.21 -12.49
N VAL A 126 16.24 0.62 -11.58
CA VAL A 126 16.08 0.28 -10.16
C VAL A 126 14.60 0.05 -9.91
N MET A 127 14.23 -1.00 -9.20
CA MET A 127 12.82 -1.24 -8.85
C MET A 127 12.66 -1.50 -7.36
N THR A 128 11.75 -0.76 -6.71
CA THR A 128 11.32 -1.04 -5.35
C THR A 128 10.11 -1.98 -5.38
N LEU A 129 10.22 -3.09 -4.67
CA LEU A 129 9.17 -4.10 -4.54
C LEU A 129 8.17 -3.67 -3.45
N GLN A 130 7.28 -2.71 -3.79
CA GLN A 130 6.32 -2.13 -2.86
C GLN A 130 5.06 -2.96 -2.69
N ASP A 131 4.79 -3.80 -3.65
CA ASP A 131 3.71 -4.79 -3.70
C ASP A 131 4.18 -6.05 -4.41
N TYR A 132 3.26 -6.98 -4.58
CA TYR A 132 3.55 -8.23 -5.29
C TYR A 132 2.95 -8.26 -6.70
N GLN A 133 2.70 -7.13 -7.34
CA GLN A 133 2.04 -7.08 -8.66
C GLN A 133 2.77 -7.92 -9.72
N ALA A 134 4.09 -7.87 -9.75
CA ALA A 134 4.85 -8.69 -10.69
C ALA A 134 4.58 -10.19 -10.50
N LEU A 135 4.36 -10.63 -9.26
CA LEU A 135 4.17 -12.03 -8.89
C LEU A 135 2.69 -12.44 -8.79
N CYS A 136 1.81 -11.52 -8.43
CA CYS A 136 0.40 -11.80 -8.14
C CYS A 136 -0.50 -10.76 -8.81
N PRO A 137 -1.48 -11.17 -9.63
CA PRO A 137 -2.38 -10.22 -10.30
C PRO A 137 -3.27 -9.43 -9.33
N THR A 138 -3.54 -9.95 -8.12
CA THR A 138 -4.27 -9.25 -7.05
C THR A 138 -3.37 -8.43 -6.13
N LEU A 139 -2.08 -8.31 -6.41
CA LEU A 139 -1.04 -7.53 -5.69
C LEU A 139 -0.67 -8.03 -4.29
N LYS A 140 -1.40 -8.97 -3.71
CA LYS A 140 -1.34 -9.23 -2.26
C LYS A 140 -0.75 -10.58 -1.86
N LEU A 141 -0.59 -11.53 -2.80
CA LEU A 141 -0.29 -12.93 -2.46
C LEU A 141 -1.25 -13.51 -1.42
N TYR A 142 -2.53 -13.12 -1.48
CA TYR A 142 -3.60 -13.58 -0.62
C TYR A 142 -4.69 -14.15 -1.50
N ASP A 143 -4.96 -15.45 -1.36
CA ASP A 143 -5.82 -16.18 -2.29
C ASP A 143 -7.31 -16.09 -1.95
N SER A 144 -8.14 -16.73 -2.76
CA SER A 144 -9.59 -16.75 -2.59
C SER A 144 -10.07 -17.52 -1.35
N HIS A 145 -9.19 -18.29 -0.74
CA HIS A 145 -9.45 -19.07 0.49
C HIS A 145 -9.02 -18.34 1.76
N GLY A 146 -8.45 -17.13 1.63
CA GLY A 146 -7.94 -16.38 2.77
C GLY A 146 -6.55 -16.84 3.23
N GLU A 147 -5.77 -17.46 2.35
CA GLU A 147 -4.43 -17.98 2.65
C GLU A 147 -3.34 -17.28 1.85
N ILE A 148 -2.11 -17.33 2.36
CA ILE A 148 -0.94 -16.77 1.66
C ILE A 148 -0.57 -17.67 0.48
N CYS A 149 -0.60 -17.10 -0.72
CA CYS A 149 -0.31 -17.81 -1.97
C CYS A 149 1.18 -17.74 -2.34
N LEU A 150 1.94 -18.75 -1.93
CA LEU A 150 3.35 -18.93 -2.33
C LEU A 150 3.53 -20.05 -3.37
N ARG A 151 2.50 -20.31 -4.17
CA ARG A 151 2.53 -21.37 -5.20
C ARG A 151 3.51 -21.01 -6.32
N ALA A 152 4.34 -21.99 -6.73
CA ALA A 152 5.20 -21.83 -7.90
C ALA A 152 4.37 -21.75 -9.19
N HIS A 153 3.27 -22.51 -9.25
CA HIS A 153 2.35 -22.57 -10.39
C HIS A 153 0.94 -22.13 -9.98
N PRO A 154 0.67 -20.81 -9.87
CA PRO A 154 -0.59 -20.30 -9.35
C PRO A 154 -1.70 -20.14 -10.41
N GLY A 155 -1.49 -20.55 -11.68
CA GLY A 155 -2.40 -20.25 -12.78
C GLY A 155 -3.86 -20.55 -12.51
N ASP A 156 -4.18 -21.75 -12.03
CA ASP A 156 -5.56 -22.17 -11.71
C ASP A 156 -6.17 -21.31 -10.58
N GLU A 157 -5.40 -21.04 -9.53
CA GLU A 157 -5.83 -20.20 -8.42
C GLU A 157 -6.04 -18.75 -8.87
N CYS A 158 -5.19 -18.23 -9.76
CA CYS A 158 -5.34 -16.89 -10.31
C CYS A 158 -6.65 -16.72 -11.10
N VAL A 159 -7.12 -17.76 -11.81
CA VAL A 159 -8.45 -17.75 -12.48
C VAL A 159 -9.55 -17.51 -11.46
N ILE A 160 -9.49 -18.18 -10.31
CA ILE A 160 -10.46 -18.04 -9.23
C ILE A 160 -10.34 -16.66 -8.57
N CYS A 161 -9.14 -16.25 -8.19
CA CYS A 161 -8.86 -14.97 -7.54
C CYS A 161 -9.26 -13.76 -8.39
N CYS A 162 -9.16 -13.85 -9.72
CA CYS A 162 -9.42 -12.74 -10.64
C CYS A 162 -10.81 -12.80 -11.30
N ARG A 163 -11.68 -13.75 -10.92
CA ARG A 163 -13.02 -13.91 -11.52
C ARG A 163 -13.89 -12.66 -11.45
N ASP A 164 -13.74 -11.86 -10.37
CA ASP A 164 -14.51 -10.65 -10.12
C ASP A 164 -13.76 -9.38 -10.59
N ALA A 165 -12.62 -9.55 -11.27
CA ALA A 165 -11.88 -8.44 -11.83
C ALA A 165 -12.70 -7.71 -12.90
N PRO A 166 -12.56 -6.38 -13.01
CA PRO A 166 -13.32 -5.59 -13.97
C PRO A 166 -13.13 -6.08 -15.40
N ALA A 167 -14.23 -6.47 -16.06
CA ALA A 167 -14.23 -6.88 -17.46
C ALA A 167 -14.06 -5.68 -18.42
N SER A 168 -14.08 -4.43 -17.93
CA SER A 168 -14.03 -3.28 -18.79
C SER A 168 -13.34 -2.05 -18.16
N PRO A 169 -12.84 -1.11 -19.01
CA PRO A 169 -12.31 0.20 -18.60
C PRO A 169 -13.32 1.10 -17.87
N MET A 170 -14.58 0.73 -17.74
CA MET A 170 -15.63 1.60 -17.17
C MET A 170 -15.44 1.91 -15.69
N VAL A 171 -14.90 0.98 -14.90
CA VAL A 171 -14.61 1.20 -13.46
C VAL A 171 -13.63 2.37 -13.29
N MET A 172 -12.60 2.44 -14.13
CA MET A 172 -11.64 3.54 -14.10
C MET A 172 -12.24 4.88 -14.55
N ARG A 173 -13.31 4.88 -15.33
CA ARG A 173 -14.07 6.11 -15.64
C ARG A 173 -14.73 6.67 -14.39
N GLY A 174 -15.30 5.80 -13.55
CA GLY A 174 -15.89 6.19 -12.27
C GLY A 174 -14.86 6.86 -11.35
N VAL A 175 -13.69 6.25 -11.19
CA VAL A 175 -12.59 6.82 -10.38
C VAL A 175 -12.10 8.16 -10.95
N THR A 176 -11.95 8.26 -12.27
CA THR A 176 -11.57 9.52 -12.94
C THR A 176 -12.62 10.60 -12.74
N THR A 177 -13.89 10.24 -12.87
CA THR A 177 -15.01 11.17 -12.70
C THR A 177 -15.07 11.67 -11.26
N ALA A 178 -14.93 10.80 -10.26
CA ALA A 178 -14.89 11.17 -8.85
C ALA A 178 -13.74 12.15 -8.56
N PHE A 179 -12.54 11.86 -9.07
CA PHE A 179 -11.39 12.75 -8.93
C PHE A 179 -11.63 14.15 -9.54
N GLU A 180 -12.19 14.23 -10.76
CA GLU A 180 -12.49 15.50 -11.39
C GLU A 180 -13.59 16.27 -10.64
N ILE A 181 -14.57 15.57 -10.10
CA ILE A 181 -15.61 16.14 -9.21
C ILE A 181 -14.97 16.74 -7.95
N GLU A 182 -14.10 16.01 -7.27
CA GLU A 182 -13.40 16.51 -6.08
C GLU A 182 -12.50 17.70 -6.40
N ARG A 183 -11.80 17.66 -7.52
CA ARG A 183 -10.95 18.75 -8.00
C ARG A 183 -11.74 20.00 -8.30
N LEU A 184 -12.87 19.89 -9.00
CA LEU A 184 -13.75 21.01 -9.30
C LEU A 184 -14.43 21.54 -8.04
N ALA A 185 -14.87 20.67 -7.15
CA ALA A 185 -15.45 21.05 -5.87
C ALA A 185 -14.44 21.79 -4.96
N ALA A 186 -13.15 21.48 -5.07
CA ALA A 186 -12.10 22.21 -4.34
C ALA A 186 -11.99 23.70 -4.74
N LEU A 187 -12.43 24.07 -5.94
CA LEU A 187 -12.49 25.45 -6.41
C LEU A 187 -13.70 26.24 -5.86
N LEU A 188 -14.65 25.57 -5.23
CA LEU A 188 -15.86 26.19 -4.69
C LEU A 188 -15.63 26.66 -3.24
N PRO A 189 -16.38 27.69 -2.77
CA PRO A 189 -16.38 28.08 -1.38
C PRO A 189 -16.69 26.89 -0.45
N ALA A 190 -16.01 26.81 0.68
CA ALA A 190 -16.09 25.65 1.61
C ALA A 190 -17.53 25.26 2.00
N ARG A 191 -18.45 26.25 2.09
CA ARG A 191 -19.85 26.02 2.42
C ARG A 191 -20.65 25.34 1.29
N ALA A 192 -20.26 25.49 0.03
CA ALA A 192 -20.96 24.92 -1.12
C ALA A 192 -20.46 23.51 -1.49
N ARG A 193 -19.23 23.15 -1.11
CA ARG A 193 -18.58 21.89 -1.46
C ARG A 193 -19.40 20.65 -1.11
N PRO A 194 -19.94 20.47 0.12
CA PRO A 194 -20.64 19.24 0.47
C PRO A 194 -21.95 19.04 -0.32
N ALA A 195 -22.64 20.12 -0.69
CA ALA A 195 -23.89 20.05 -1.46
C ALA A 195 -23.60 19.68 -2.92
N VAL A 196 -22.58 20.29 -3.53
CA VAL A 196 -22.20 20.03 -4.92
C VAL A 196 -21.60 18.62 -5.06
N VAL A 197 -20.73 18.20 -4.15
CA VAL A 197 -20.17 16.83 -4.16
C VAL A 197 -21.31 15.82 -4.05
N ARG A 198 -22.24 15.96 -3.09
CA ARG A 198 -23.40 15.06 -2.97
C ARG A 198 -24.29 15.02 -4.23
N ALA A 199 -24.55 16.17 -4.85
CA ALA A 199 -25.34 16.24 -6.09
C ALA A 199 -24.64 15.53 -7.25
N LEU A 200 -23.34 15.76 -7.43
CA LEU A 200 -22.54 15.15 -8.49
C LEU A 200 -22.30 13.65 -8.26
N THR A 201 -22.11 13.24 -6.99
CA THR A 201 -22.03 11.82 -6.63
C THR A 201 -23.34 11.11 -6.94
N ARG A 202 -24.50 11.71 -6.61
CA ARG A 202 -25.81 11.15 -6.99
C ARG A 202 -26.02 11.04 -8.51
N VAL A 203 -25.57 12.04 -9.28
CA VAL A 203 -25.61 11.98 -10.75
C VAL A 203 -24.68 10.87 -11.27
N ALA A 204 -23.50 10.73 -10.70
CA ALA A 204 -22.57 9.65 -11.05
C ALA A 204 -23.12 8.27 -10.66
N GLU A 205 -23.78 8.16 -9.51
CA GLU A 205 -24.46 6.93 -9.07
C GLU A 205 -25.68 6.58 -9.96
N LEU A 206 -26.41 7.58 -10.45
CA LEU A 206 -27.52 7.39 -11.39
C LEU A 206 -27.02 7.05 -12.82
N ALA A 207 -25.84 7.56 -13.20
CA ALA A 207 -25.23 7.29 -14.50
C ALA A 207 -24.40 5.99 -14.54
N GLY A 208 -24.11 5.38 -13.40
CA GLY A 208 -23.26 4.21 -13.27
C GLY A 208 -23.27 3.58 -11.90
N LYS A 209 -24.39 3.01 -11.45
CA LYS A 209 -24.27 1.92 -10.49
C LYS A 209 -23.49 0.81 -11.18
N PRO A 210 -22.35 0.35 -10.63
CA PRO A 210 -21.86 -0.97 -10.97
C PRO A 210 -23.03 -1.91 -10.60
N GLY A 211 -23.65 -2.49 -11.60
CA GLY A 211 -24.83 -3.33 -11.41
C GLY A 211 -24.50 -4.42 -10.41
N GLN A 212 -25.34 -4.58 -9.39
CA GLN A 212 -25.58 -5.92 -8.88
C GLN A 212 -25.79 -6.82 -10.10
N PRO A 213 -25.28 -8.06 -10.12
CA PRO A 213 -25.51 -8.97 -11.23
C PRO A 213 -27.02 -9.12 -11.40
N GLY A 214 -27.58 -8.41 -12.38
CA GLY A 214 -28.90 -8.65 -12.89
C GLY A 214 -28.91 -10.02 -13.58
N PRO A 215 -30.09 -10.66 -13.75
CA PRO A 215 -30.16 -11.93 -14.45
C PRO A 215 -29.45 -11.78 -15.81
N ALA A 216 -28.55 -12.72 -16.08
CA ALA A 216 -27.63 -12.75 -17.20
C ALA A 216 -28.35 -12.41 -18.51
N GLY A 217 -28.04 -11.23 -19.06
CA GLY A 217 -28.20 -10.96 -20.48
C GLY A 217 -27.20 -11.81 -21.30
N PRO A 218 -27.41 -11.99 -22.60
CA PRO A 218 -26.48 -12.75 -23.42
C PRO A 218 -25.08 -12.16 -23.26
N PRO A 219 -24.02 -13.01 -23.14
CA PRO A 219 -22.65 -12.57 -22.92
C PRO A 219 -22.25 -11.64 -24.07
N ASP A 220 -21.89 -10.41 -23.70
CA ASP A 220 -21.25 -9.49 -24.64
C ASP A 220 -19.90 -10.09 -25.02
N VAL A 221 -19.47 -9.94 -26.27
CA VAL A 221 -18.33 -10.58 -26.90
C VAL A 221 -16.97 -10.27 -26.21
N ASP A 222 -16.97 -9.40 -25.20
CA ASP A 222 -15.82 -8.99 -24.40
C ASP A 222 -15.66 -9.75 -23.05
N ASP A 223 -16.46 -10.76 -22.77
CA ASP A 223 -16.43 -11.48 -21.47
C ASP A 223 -15.50 -12.71 -21.52
N ARG A 224 -14.32 -12.55 -22.13
CA ARG A 224 -13.28 -13.58 -22.14
C ARG A 224 -12.68 -13.72 -20.74
N ALA A 225 -12.86 -14.85 -20.10
CA ALA A 225 -12.11 -15.24 -18.92
C ALA A 225 -10.67 -15.62 -19.32
N ALA A 226 -9.67 -15.08 -18.63
CA ALA A 226 -8.28 -15.49 -18.82
C ALA A 226 -8.08 -16.95 -18.34
N THR A 227 -7.21 -17.70 -19.02
CA THR A 227 -6.90 -19.09 -18.71
C THR A 227 -5.79 -19.20 -17.65
N ALA A 228 -5.71 -20.36 -16.99
CA ALA A 228 -4.60 -20.68 -16.07
C ALA A 228 -3.22 -20.52 -16.73
N ALA A 229 -3.09 -20.92 -17.99
CA ALA A 229 -1.84 -20.81 -18.77
C ALA A 229 -1.43 -19.33 -19.00
N GLU A 230 -2.39 -18.44 -19.23
CA GLU A 230 -2.12 -17.00 -19.42
C GLU A 230 -1.64 -16.35 -18.10
N TYR A 231 -2.22 -16.71 -16.95
CA TYR A 231 -1.73 -16.25 -15.66
C TYR A 231 -0.36 -16.83 -15.30
N GLN A 232 -0.12 -18.12 -15.63
CA GLN A 232 1.20 -18.71 -15.43
C GLN A 232 2.25 -18.00 -16.30
N ARG A 233 1.96 -17.80 -17.59
CA ARG A 233 2.84 -17.04 -18.48
C ARG A 233 3.14 -15.64 -17.94
N ARG A 234 2.12 -14.96 -17.37
CA ARG A 234 2.32 -13.66 -16.75
C ARG A 234 3.36 -13.73 -15.62
N ARG A 235 3.27 -14.73 -14.76
CA ARG A 235 4.23 -14.96 -13.66
C ARG A 235 5.63 -15.21 -14.21
N ASP A 236 5.76 -16.13 -15.15
CA ASP A 236 7.05 -16.57 -15.68
C ASP A 236 7.79 -15.43 -16.39
N VAL A 237 7.11 -14.68 -17.25
CA VAL A 237 7.66 -13.51 -17.95
C VAL A 237 8.07 -12.41 -16.95
N ASN A 238 7.26 -12.18 -15.92
CA ASN A 238 7.61 -11.18 -14.91
C ASN A 238 8.83 -11.59 -14.07
N LEU A 239 8.97 -12.86 -13.71
CA LEU A 239 10.17 -13.36 -13.04
C LEU A 239 11.42 -13.18 -13.89
N GLU A 240 11.32 -13.48 -15.19
CA GLU A 240 12.42 -13.26 -16.13
C GLU A 240 12.79 -11.78 -16.23
N ARG A 241 11.80 -10.88 -16.29
CA ARG A 241 12.00 -9.42 -16.32
C ARG A 241 12.64 -8.89 -15.04
N LEU A 242 12.17 -9.34 -13.88
CA LEU A 242 12.77 -8.97 -12.58
C LEU A 242 14.22 -9.42 -12.50
N GLY A 243 14.55 -10.61 -12.99
CA GLY A 243 15.95 -11.10 -13.02
C GLY A 243 16.90 -10.28 -13.90
N ARG A 244 16.38 -9.36 -14.70
CA ARG A 244 17.14 -8.47 -15.58
C ARG A 244 17.18 -7.01 -15.10
N VAL A 245 16.56 -6.69 -13.96
CA VAL A 245 16.62 -5.35 -13.35
C VAL A 245 17.97 -5.16 -12.68
N ASP A 246 18.59 -4.00 -12.85
CA ASP A 246 19.93 -3.72 -12.33
C ASP A 246 20.01 -3.70 -10.81
N SER A 247 18.93 -3.27 -10.14
CA SER A 247 18.82 -3.33 -8.68
C SER A 247 17.35 -3.48 -8.24
N LEU A 248 17.08 -4.53 -7.45
CA LEU A 248 15.77 -4.78 -6.83
C LEU A 248 15.83 -4.43 -5.34
N LEU A 249 14.95 -3.55 -4.88
CA LEU A 249 14.88 -3.07 -3.51
C LEU A 249 13.67 -3.68 -2.80
N ALA A 250 13.90 -4.64 -1.92
CA ALA A 250 12.86 -5.21 -1.07
C ALA A 250 12.63 -4.31 0.14
N MET A 251 11.38 -3.94 0.42
CA MET A 251 11.04 -3.04 1.53
C MET A 251 11.25 -3.65 2.92
N SER A 252 11.29 -4.99 2.99
CA SER A 252 11.50 -5.76 4.22
C SER A 252 12.23 -7.06 3.94
N SER A 253 12.76 -7.68 4.99
CA SER A 253 13.39 -9.00 4.93
C SER A 253 12.43 -10.03 4.33
N ARG A 254 11.15 -9.98 4.73
CA ARG A 254 10.14 -10.91 4.23
C ARG A 254 9.82 -10.74 2.75
N VAL A 255 9.79 -9.51 2.24
CA VAL A 255 9.63 -9.25 0.80
C VAL A 255 10.79 -9.84 0.00
N ALA A 256 12.03 -9.73 0.51
CA ALA A 256 13.19 -10.35 -0.12
C ALA A 256 13.08 -11.88 -0.12
N GLU A 257 12.74 -12.50 1.01
CA GLU A 257 12.53 -13.95 1.13
C GLU A 257 11.46 -14.48 0.18
N ILE A 258 10.30 -13.82 0.11
CA ILE A 258 9.19 -14.23 -0.76
C ILE A 258 9.61 -14.14 -2.24
N ASN A 259 10.23 -13.05 -2.65
CA ASN A 259 10.67 -12.90 -4.04
C ASN A 259 11.72 -13.97 -4.40
N ALA A 260 12.70 -14.22 -3.53
CA ALA A 260 13.69 -15.27 -3.74
C ALA A 260 13.05 -16.67 -3.79
N ALA A 261 12.12 -16.99 -2.89
CA ALA A 261 11.41 -18.26 -2.85
C ALA A 261 10.55 -18.51 -4.11
N LEU A 262 10.04 -17.43 -4.73
CA LEU A 262 9.25 -17.48 -5.96
C LEU A 262 10.09 -17.40 -7.24
N GLY A 263 11.43 -17.37 -7.15
CA GLY A 263 12.34 -17.51 -8.27
C GLY A 263 13.08 -16.24 -8.71
N VAL A 264 12.98 -15.14 -7.97
CA VAL A 264 13.83 -13.96 -8.19
C VAL A 264 15.24 -14.23 -7.68
N ASP A 265 16.28 -13.92 -8.47
CA ASP A 265 17.67 -14.12 -8.06
C ASP A 265 17.99 -13.30 -6.80
N PRO A 266 18.35 -13.94 -5.68
CA PRO A 266 18.62 -13.24 -4.44
C PRO A 266 19.85 -12.32 -4.50
N ARG A 267 20.77 -12.54 -5.46
CA ARG A 267 21.95 -11.69 -5.64
C ARG A 267 21.62 -10.27 -6.10
N GLY A 268 20.48 -10.11 -6.80
CA GLY A 268 19.97 -8.81 -7.22
C GLY A 268 19.07 -8.12 -6.21
N LEU A 269 18.72 -8.80 -5.11
CA LEU A 269 17.81 -8.28 -4.07
C LEU A 269 18.59 -7.60 -2.94
N ARG A 270 18.19 -6.37 -2.62
CA ARG A 270 18.68 -5.63 -1.45
C ARG A 270 17.53 -5.28 -0.54
N THR A 271 17.63 -5.52 0.75
CA THR A 271 16.63 -5.04 1.71
C THR A 271 16.89 -3.58 2.02
N VAL A 272 15.94 -2.72 1.70
CA VAL A 272 16.00 -1.27 1.91
C VAL A 272 14.72 -0.84 2.61
N HIS A 273 14.78 -0.68 3.93
CA HIS A 273 13.64 -0.19 4.70
C HIS A 273 13.28 1.23 4.29
N LEU A 274 12.01 1.44 3.98
CA LEU A 274 11.50 2.73 3.53
C LEU A 274 11.16 3.64 4.72
N THR A 275 10.98 4.93 4.43
CA THR A 275 10.54 5.94 5.39
C THR A 275 9.61 6.96 4.72
N LEU A 276 9.01 7.85 5.50
CA LEU A 276 8.10 8.89 5.04
C LEU A 276 8.53 10.25 5.64
N ALA A 277 8.46 11.30 4.86
CA ALA A 277 8.90 12.64 5.28
C ALA A 277 8.22 13.16 6.56
N HIS A 278 6.96 12.79 6.80
CA HIS A 278 6.25 13.24 8.01
C HIS A 278 6.74 12.54 9.28
N VAL A 279 7.32 11.34 9.16
CA VAL A 279 7.84 10.57 10.30
C VAL A 279 8.98 11.30 10.99
N ASP A 280 9.83 12.01 10.22
CA ASP A 280 10.91 12.83 10.76
C ASP A 280 10.41 13.95 11.68
N ARG A 281 9.19 14.44 11.44
CA ARG A 281 8.57 15.53 12.21
C ARG A 281 7.79 15.06 13.45
N LEU A 282 7.61 13.74 13.61
CA LEU A 282 6.94 13.20 14.79
C LEU A 282 7.88 13.25 16.00
N SER A 283 7.51 14.04 17.01
CA SER A 283 8.24 14.09 18.28
C SER A 283 7.85 12.87 19.13
N PRO A 284 8.82 12.11 19.66
CA PRO A 284 8.53 10.98 20.53
C PRO A 284 7.77 11.41 21.78
N ARG A 285 6.75 10.65 22.14
CA ARG A 285 6.03 10.82 23.40
C ARG A 285 6.81 10.15 24.54
N ILE A 286 6.82 10.77 25.70
CA ILE A 286 7.38 10.19 26.93
C ILE A 286 6.24 9.57 27.71
N ILE A 287 6.31 8.27 27.97
CA ILE A 287 5.43 7.54 28.87
C ILE A 287 6.22 7.30 30.16
N ALA A 288 6.04 8.16 31.15
CA ALA A 288 6.82 8.14 32.38
C ALA A 288 6.27 7.16 33.44
N GLU A 289 4.96 6.94 33.42
CA GLU A 289 4.24 6.11 34.39
C GLU A 289 3.40 5.06 33.67
N PRO A 290 3.20 3.87 34.28
CA PRO A 290 2.34 2.83 33.74
C PRO A 290 0.92 3.34 33.52
N PRO A 291 0.38 3.27 32.28
CA PRO A 291 -0.97 3.78 32.01
C PRO A 291 -2.07 2.89 32.61
N SER A 292 -3.13 3.53 33.12
CA SER A 292 -4.34 2.84 33.60
C SER A 292 -5.57 3.75 33.35
N PRO A 293 -6.53 3.33 32.52
CA PRO A 293 -6.51 2.16 31.64
C PRO A 293 -5.47 2.24 30.52
N VAL A 294 -5.05 1.09 29.96
CA VAL A 294 -4.15 1.04 28.79
C VAL A 294 -4.91 1.50 27.53
N ARG A 295 -4.33 2.41 26.76
CA ARG A 295 -4.94 2.96 25.55
C ARG A 295 -4.30 2.31 24.31
N PHE A 296 -5.01 1.36 23.73
CA PHE A 296 -4.63 0.76 22.44
C PHE A 296 -5.15 1.60 21.27
N ILE A 297 -4.43 1.56 20.16
CA ILE A 297 -4.81 2.19 18.90
C ILE A 297 -4.54 1.26 17.72
N THR A 298 -5.43 1.25 16.74
CA THR A 298 -5.13 0.74 15.41
C THR A 298 -5.54 1.75 14.34
N LEU A 299 -4.68 1.96 13.34
CA LEU A 299 -4.91 2.98 12.29
C LEU A 299 -5.58 2.40 11.04
N THR A 300 -5.48 1.09 10.80
CA THR A 300 -6.06 0.41 9.63
C THR A 300 -6.53 -1.01 9.92
N GLY A 301 -6.37 -1.50 11.15
CA GLY A 301 -6.55 -2.91 11.50
C GLY A 301 -7.98 -3.45 11.39
N ALA A 302 -8.98 -2.60 11.25
CA ALA A 302 -10.38 -3.02 11.07
C ALA A 302 -10.91 -2.80 9.65
N GLN A 303 -10.08 -2.42 8.69
CA GLN A 303 -10.51 -2.01 7.35
C GLN A 303 -11.12 -3.13 6.53
N ASN A 304 -10.54 -4.31 6.58
CA ASN A 304 -10.97 -5.52 5.90
C ASN A 304 -10.32 -6.74 6.56
N GLU A 305 -10.65 -7.95 6.08
CA GLU A 305 -10.09 -9.19 6.58
C GLU A 305 -8.56 -9.21 6.55
N GLN A 306 -7.94 -8.82 5.42
CA GLN A 306 -6.48 -8.83 5.25
C GLN A 306 -5.76 -7.89 6.21
N LYS A 307 -6.39 -6.79 6.61
CA LYS A 307 -5.88 -5.87 7.62
C LYS A 307 -6.15 -6.33 9.06
N GLY A 308 -6.81 -7.48 9.25
CA GLY A 308 -6.99 -8.11 10.53
C GLY A 308 -8.31 -7.76 11.24
N ALA A 309 -9.34 -7.35 10.52
CA ALA A 309 -10.63 -6.98 11.11
C ALA A 309 -11.21 -8.08 12.00
N LEU A 310 -11.17 -9.35 11.56
CA LEU A 310 -11.64 -10.49 12.34
C LEU A 310 -10.71 -10.82 13.52
N VAL A 311 -9.39 -10.68 13.36
CA VAL A 311 -8.42 -10.85 14.44
C VAL A 311 -8.69 -9.86 15.57
N LEU A 312 -8.91 -8.58 15.20
CA LEU A 312 -9.24 -7.53 16.16
C LEU A 312 -10.56 -7.80 16.88
N LEU A 313 -11.61 -8.19 16.15
CA LEU A 313 -12.90 -8.52 16.76
C LEU A 313 -12.78 -9.69 17.77
N ARG A 314 -12.13 -10.79 17.36
CA ARG A 314 -11.95 -11.96 18.24
C ARG A 314 -11.15 -11.61 19.48
N SER A 315 -10.09 -10.79 19.36
CA SER A 315 -9.30 -10.37 20.51
C SER A 315 -10.12 -9.57 21.53
N VAL A 316 -10.95 -8.65 21.06
CA VAL A 316 -11.84 -7.85 21.92
C VAL A 316 -12.89 -8.73 22.60
N GLN A 317 -13.46 -9.72 21.89
CA GLN A 317 -14.40 -10.67 22.47
C GLN A 317 -13.76 -11.55 23.54
N ALA A 318 -12.53 -12.02 23.31
CA ALA A 318 -11.77 -12.81 24.28
C ALA A 318 -11.41 -12.01 25.55
N LEU A 319 -11.00 -10.75 25.39
CA LEU A 319 -10.73 -9.84 26.52
C LEU A 319 -12.00 -9.58 27.36
N ARG A 320 -13.13 -9.42 26.72
CA ARG A 320 -14.42 -9.29 27.40
C ARG A 320 -14.77 -10.55 28.19
N ALA A 321 -14.61 -11.72 27.57
CA ALA A 321 -14.83 -13.00 28.24
C ALA A 321 -13.89 -13.19 29.46
N ALA A 322 -12.70 -12.60 29.42
CA ALA A 322 -11.75 -12.59 30.53
C ALA A 322 -12.02 -11.49 31.59
N GLY A 323 -13.09 -10.70 31.47
CA GLY A 323 -13.46 -9.63 32.40
C GLY A 323 -12.52 -8.43 32.42
N LEU A 324 -11.82 -8.17 31.30
CA LEU A 324 -10.83 -7.07 31.19
C LEU A 324 -11.38 -5.83 30.47
N GLU A 325 -12.67 -5.77 30.15
CA GLU A 325 -13.23 -4.71 29.28
C GLU A 325 -13.12 -3.29 29.87
N ASP A 326 -13.01 -3.12 31.19
CA ASP A 326 -12.85 -1.83 31.85
C ASP A 326 -11.36 -1.41 32.03
N ALA A 327 -10.43 -2.32 31.78
CA ALA A 327 -8.99 -2.11 32.01
C ALA A 327 -8.25 -1.51 30.81
N TYR A 328 -8.93 -1.34 29.67
CA TYR A 328 -8.33 -0.76 28.48
C TYR A 328 -9.34 0.06 27.67
N THR A 329 -8.82 0.83 26.72
CA THR A 329 -9.59 1.40 25.60
C THR A 329 -8.91 1.06 24.28
N LEU A 330 -9.71 0.91 23.20
CA LEU A 330 -9.22 0.66 21.85
C LEU A 330 -9.81 1.70 20.88
N ASP A 331 -8.98 2.59 20.41
CA ASP A 331 -9.32 3.55 19.37
C ASP A 331 -9.06 2.93 17.97
N VAL A 332 -10.10 2.81 17.17
CA VAL A 332 -10.07 2.24 15.81
C VAL A 332 -10.23 3.37 14.80
N TYR A 333 -9.16 3.67 14.09
CA TYR A 333 -9.14 4.66 13.01
C TYR A 333 -9.21 4.02 11.63
N GLY A 334 -9.70 4.77 10.65
CA GLY A 334 -9.87 4.34 9.27
C GLY A 334 -11.24 3.73 8.98
N PRO A 335 -11.42 3.20 7.77
CA PRO A 335 -12.60 2.41 7.40
C PRO A 335 -12.71 1.17 8.29
N VAL A 336 -13.94 0.72 8.53
CA VAL A 336 -14.22 -0.48 9.31
C VAL A 336 -15.04 -1.42 8.46
N ASP A 337 -14.59 -2.67 8.38
CA ASP A 337 -15.25 -3.74 7.66
C ASP A 337 -16.72 -3.88 8.13
N PRO A 338 -17.70 -3.87 7.21
CA PRO A 338 -19.11 -3.99 7.55
C PRO A 338 -19.45 -5.22 8.40
N GLN A 339 -18.74 -6.34 8.23
CA GLN A 339 -18.98 -7.59 8.96
C GLN A 339 -18.66 -7.47 10.44
N VAL A 340 -17.62 -6.71 10.83
CA VAL A 340 -17.19 -6.56 12.24
C VAL A 340 -17.71 -5.27 12.89
N ARG A 341 -18.13 -4.29 12.08
CA ARG A 341 -18.48 -2.94 12.55
C ARG A 341 -19.51 -2.93 13.66
N GLY A 342 -20.56 -3.75 13.51
CA GLY A 342 -21.66 -3.79 14.48
C GLY A 342 -21.20 -4.33 15.84
N ASP A 343 -20.38 -5.36 15.86
CA ASP A 343 -19.88 -5.98 17.09
C ASP A 343 -18.84 -5.10 17.77
N LEU A 344 -17.91 -4.52 17.01
CA LEU A 344 -16.95 -3.56 17.56
C LEU A 344 -17.64 -2.34 18.18
N ALA A 345 -18.67 -1.78 17.51
CA ALA A 345 -19.40 -0.63 18.02
C ALA A 345 -20.21 -0.91 19.31
N ARG A 346 -20.57 -2.18 19.57
CA ARG A 346 -21.27 -2.60 20.79
C ARG A 346 -20.34 -2.91 21.97
N THR A 347 -19.02 -2.92 21.74
CA THR A 347 -18.05 -3.19 22.78
C THR A 347 -17.65 -1.89 23.49
N PRO A 348 -17.91 -1.74 24.81
CA PRO A 348 -17.71 -0.48 25.54
C PRO A 348 -16.29 0.08 25.46
N ALA A 349 -15.28 -0.79 25.49
CA ALA A 349 -13.88 -0.43 25.39
C ALA A 349 -13.46 0.10 24.00
N VAL A 350 -14.28 -0.14 22.95
CA VAL A 350 -13.92 0.17 21.55
C VAL A 350 -14.54 1.49 21.09
N ARG A 351 -13.75 2.34 20.47
CA ARG A 351 -14.19 3.62 19.91
C ARG A 351 -13.85 3.68 18.42
N LEU A 352 -14.87 3.68 17.55
CA LEU A 352 -14.72 3.86 16.11
C LEU A 352 -14.54 5.36 15.80
N ARG A 353 -13.32 5.77 15.44
CA ARG A 353 -12.93 7.18 15.26
C ARG A 353 -13.13 7.69 13.83
N GLY A 354 -13.35 6.80 12.86
CA GLY A 354 -13.41 7.15 11.45
C GLY A 354 -12.05 7.50 10.84
N SER A 355 -12.07 8.16 9.68
CA SER A 355 -10.84 8.53 8.97
C SER A 355 -10.11 9.66 9.70
N TYR A 356 -8.78 9.60 9.68
CA TYR A 356 -7.90 10.68 10.14
C TYR A 356 -7.19 11.30 8.93
N ALA A 357 -6.85 12.58 9.03
CA ALA A 357 -5.98 13.20 8.04
C ALA A 357 -4.54 12.76 8.30
N GLY A 358 -3.93 12.14 7.30
CA GLY A 358 -2.54 11.69 7.35
C GLY A 358 -1.54 12.86 7.45
N GLY A 359 -0.26 12.53 7.58
CA GLY A 359 0.80 13.52 7.68
C GLY A 359 0.87 14.21 9.05
N GLU A 360 0.77 15.52 9.11
CA GLU A 360 0.99 16.26 10.36
C GLU A 360 -0.05 15.99 11.47
N GLN A 361 -1.27 15.61 11.10
CA GLN A 361 -2.33 15.34 12.10
C GLN A 361 -2.19 14.00 12.81
N ILE A 362 -1.41 13.06 12.25
CA ILE A 362 -1.21 11.76 12.88
C ILE A 362 -0.52 11.88 14.25
N GLY A 363 0.35 12.88 14.42
CA GLY A 363 1.01 13.12 15.69
C GLY A 363 0.05 13.27 16.87
N ALA A 364 -1.00 14.09 16.71
CA ALA A 364 -2.02 14.31 17.73
C ALA A 364 -2.88 13.04 17.98
N VAL A 365 -3.17 12.27 16.93
CA VAL A 365 -3.87 10.98 17.04
C VAL A 365 -3.06 10.01 17.88
N LEU A 366 -1.77 9.90 17.63
CA LEU A 366 -0.87 8.99 18.33
C LEU A 366 -0.53 9.45 19.77
N ASP A 367 -0.64 10.74 20.10
CA ASP A 367 -0.47 11.24 21.47
C ASP A 367 -1.50 10.67 22.46
N ALA A 368 -2.63 10.21 21.96
CA ALA A 368 -3.68 9.58 22.78
C ALA A 368 -3.46 8.08 23.02
N ALA A 369 -2.42 7.45 22.46
CA ALA A 369 -2.21 6.00 22.49
C ALA A 369 -1.00 5.62 23.37
N ASP A 370 -1.06 4.45 23.98
CA ASP A 370 0.04 3.85 24.75
C ASP A 370 0.67 2.65 24.01
N VAL A 371 -0.14 1.93 23.24
CA VAL A 371 0.28 0.75 22.44
C VAL A 371 -0.44 0.76 21.10
N GLY A 372 0.30 0.54 20.02
CA GLY A 372 -0.24 0.36 18.67
C GLY A 372 -0.51 -1.11 18.34
N ILE A 373 -1.57 -1.39 17.58
CA ILE A 373 -1.90 -2.74 17.11
C ILE A 373 -1.87 -2.75 15.57
N VAL A 374 -1.07 -3.66 14.99
CA VAL A 374 -0.96 -3.90 13.55
C VAL A 374 -1.30 -5.37 13.27
N PRO A 375 -2.60 -5.70 13.16
CA PRO A 375 -3.08 -7.08 13.14
C PRO A 375 -3.20 -7.66 11.72
N SER A 376 -2.48 -7.13 10.73
CA SER A 376 -2.55 -7.58 9.33
C SER A 376 -2.24 -9.08 9.20
N VAL A 377 -3.07 -9.81 8.45
CA VAL A 377 -2.92 -11.26 8.23
C VAL A 377 -2.35 -11.60 6.86
N TRP A 378 -2.20 -10.64 5.97
CA TRP A 378 -1.54 -10.80 4.67
C TRP A 378 -0.06 -10.41 4.75
N GLU A 379 0.72 -10.73 3.70
CA GLU A 379 2.15 -10.39 3.64
C GLU A 379 2.32 -8.87 3.37
N GLU A 380 2.15 -8.07 4.42
CA GLU A 380 2.35 -6.61 4.37
C GLU A 380 3.77 -6.30 3.87
N ALA A 381 3.93 -5.52 2.81
CA ALA A 381 5.27 -5.29 2.27
C ALA A 381 6.20 -4.62 3.29
N TYR A 382 5.71 -3.61 4.05
CA TYR A 382 6.43 -3.02 5.17
C TYR A 382 5.52 -2.63 6.33
N GLY A 383 4.40 -1.89 6.06
CA GLY A 383 3.48 -1.44 7.10
C GLY A 383 3.93 -0.14 7.75
N PHE A 384 3.86 0.99 7.02
CA PHE A 384 4.27 2.33 7.50
C PHE A 384 3.63 2.75 8.82
N VAL A 385 2.46 2.20 9.16
CA VAL A 385 1.79 2.46 10.46
C VAL A 385 2.70 2.08 11.64
N GLY A 386 3.43 0.96 11.54
CA GLY A 386 4.39 0.57 12.56
C GLY A 386 5.52 1.60 12.73
N LEU A 387 6.03 2.11 11.61
CA LEU A 387 7.05 3.15 11.62
C LEU A 387 6.56 4.45 12.27
N GLU A 388 5.32 4.86 11.99
CA GLU A 388 4.68 6.03 12.61
C GLU A 388 4.53 5.87 14.12
N LEU A 389 4.15 4.67 14.59
CA LEU A 389 4.08 4.32 16.01
C LEU A 389 5.45 4.40 16.68
N LEU A 390 6.47 3.76 16.10
CA LEU A 390 7.83 3.81 16.64
C LEU A 390 8.41 5.22 16.66
N ALA A 391 8.14 6.03 15.63
CA ALA A 391 8.56 7.43 15.60
C ALA A 391 7.99 8.24 16.76
N LYS A 392 6.79 7.88 17.26
CA LYS A 392 6.16 8.45 18.45
C LYS A 392 6.61 7.80 19.76
N GLY A 393 7.49 6.79 19.72
CA GLY A 393 7.92 6.04 20.91
C GLY A 393 6.86 5.06 21.40
N ILE A 394 5.87 4.70 20.58
CA ILE A 394 4.76 3.82 20.95
C ILE A 394 5.11 2.38 20.60
N PRO A 395 5.15 1.45 21.57
CA PRO A 395 5.38 0.05 21.30
C PRO A 395 4.24 -0.58 20.49
N VAL A 396 4.58 -1.61 19.71
CA VAL A 396 3.68 -2.23 18.74
C VAL A 396 3.35 -3.67 19.13
N ILE A 397 2.07 -4.04 19.10
CA ILE A 397 1.65 -5.43 18.98
C ILE A 397 1.43 -5.70 17.50
N GLY A 398 2.32 -6.47 16.87
CA GLY A 398 2.27 -6.77 15.44
C GLY A 398 2.01 -8.25 15.16
N ASN A 399 1.27 -8.56 14.10
CA ASN A 399 1.19 -9.92 13.59
C ASN A 399 2.51 -10.30 12.88
N ALA A 400 2.93 -11.57 12.99
CA ALA A 400 4.12 -12.08 12.32
C ALA A 400 3.86 -12.29 10.81
N ARG A 401 3.58 -11.20 10.09
CA ARG A 401 3.32 -11.19 8.65
C ARG A 401 4.07 -10.07 7.94
N GLY A 402 4.56 -10.38 6.75
CA GLY A 402 5.26 -9.41 5.91
C GLY A 402 6.40 -8.72 6.63
N GLY A 403 6.54 -7.42 6.43
CA GLY A 403 7.57 -6.60 7.06
C GLY A 403 7.28 -6.17 8.50
N ILE A 404 6.16 -6.60 9.10
CA ILE A 404 5.83 -6.24 10.49
C ILE A 404 6.89 -6.73 11.50
N PRO A 405 7.45 -7.95 11.38
CA PRO A 405 8.52 -8.41 12.26
C PRO A 405 9.81 -7.58 12.18
N ASP A 406 10.10 -6.91 11.06
CA ASP A 406 11.33 -6.12 10.89
C ASP A 406 11.39 -4.93 11.87
N TYR A 407 10.23 -4.43 12.31
CA TYR A 407 10.16 -3.33 13.26
C TYR A 407 9.49 -3.71 14.60
N THR A 408 8.84 -4.89 14.69
CA THR A 408 8.22 -5.40 15.92
C THR A 408 9.12 -6.43 16.56
N ILE A 409 10.09 -5.98 17.35
CA ILE A 409 11.11 -6.82 17.99
C ILE A 409 10.65 -7.12 19.43
N PRO A 410 10.33 -8.39 19.77
CA PRO A 410 9.86 -8.75 21.11
C PRO A 410 10.82 -8.31 22.22
N GLY A 411 10.29 -7.59 23.22
CA GLY A 411 11.06 -7.08 24.36
C GLY A 411 11.86 -5.81 24.10
N GLU A 412 11.91 -5.32 22.82
CA GLU A 412 12.66 -4.13 22.45
C GLU A 412 11.75 -3.01 21.90
N THR A 413 10.83 -3.36 20.97
CA THR A 413 9.91 -2.41 20.33
C THR A 413 8.44 -2.79 20.50
N GLY A 414 8.15 -3.98 21.02
CA GLY A 414 6.79 -4.45 21.23
C GLY A 414 6.65 -5.94 21.43
N TRP A 415 5.55 -6.48 20.93
CA TRP A 415 5.15 -7.89 21.07
C TRP A 415 4.71 -8.45 19.72
N LEU A 416 5.04 -9.68 19.45
CA LEU A 416 4.74 -10.32 18.17
C LEU A 416 3.67 -11.41 18.34
N ASN A 417 2.51 -11.23 17.70
CA ASN A 417 1.47 -12.23 17.56
C ASN A 417 1.89 -13.23 16.47
N ARG A 418 2.40 -14.39 16.87
CA ARG A 418 3.03 -15.35 15.95
C ARG A 418 2.02 -16.17 15.17
N SER A 419 0.91 -16.55 15.80
CA SER A 419 -0.17 -17.28 15.13
C SER A 419 -1.04 -16.38 14.25
N CYS A 420 -0.94 -15.06 14.41
CA CYS A 420 -1.81 -14.08 13.78
C CYS A 420 -3.29 -14.27 14.13
N SER A 421 -3.59 -14.93 15.24
CA SER A 421 -4.95 -15.19 15.73
C SER A 421 -5.45 -14.08 16.65
N GLY A 422 -6.78 -13.97 16.78
CA GLY A 422 -7.40 -13.06 17.74
C GLY A 422 -7.18 -13.48 19.19
N GLU A 423 -7.06 -14.79 19.43
CA GLU A 423 -6.82 -15.39 20.73
C GLU A 423 -5.43 -15.02 21.27
N GLU A 424 -4.37 -15.21 20.46
CA GLU A 424 -3.02 -14.82 20.88
C GLU A 424 -2.90 -13.29 20.99
N LEU A 425 -3.55 -12.53 20.12
CA LEU A 425 -3.61 -11.06 20.27
C LEU A 425 -4.24 -10.68 21.62
N ALA A 426 -5.33 -11.34 22.02
CA ALA A 426 -5.98 -11.10 23.31
C ALA A 426 -5.06 -11.47 24.49
N GLU A 427 -4.34 -12.59 24.42
CA GLU A 427 -3.37 -13.01 25.43
C GLU A 427 -2.27 -11.96 25.59
N ILE A 428 -1.68 -11.47 24.49
CA ILE A 428 -0.67 -10.40 24.52
C ILE A 428 -1.27 -9.13 25.14
N MET A 429 -2.45 -8.70 24.69
CA MET A 429 -3.12 -7.52 25.26
C MET A 429 -3.38 -7.68 26.76
N ALA A 430 -3.82 -8.87 27.20
CA ALA A 430 -4.07 -9.16 28.59
C ALA A 430 -2.78 -9.11 29.45
N VAL A 431 -1.65 -9.58 28.92
CA VAL A 431 -0.33 -9.44 29.57
C VAL A 431 0.03 -7.97 29.74
N VAL A 432 -0.12 -7.18 28.70
CA VAL A 432 0.18 -5.72 28.71
C VAL A 432 -0.74 -4.97 29.69
N ILE A 433 -2.02 -5.33 29.76
CA ILE A 433 -3.00 -4.73 30.68
C ILE A 433 -2.64 -5.04 32.14
N ARG A 434 -2.21 -6.27 32.43
CA ARG A 434 -1.85 -6.71 33.79
C ARG A 434 -0.49 -6.18 34.26
N ASP A 435 0.43 -5.93 33.34
CA ASP A 435 1.74 -5.35 33.62
C ASP A 435 2.07 -4.20 32.67
N PRO A 436 1.44 -3.03 32.86
CA PRO A 436 1.66 -1.86 32.01
C PRO A 436 3.05 -1.22 32.20
N ALA A 437 3.86 -1.65 33.17
CA ALA A 437 5.23 -1.19 33.35
C ALA A 437 6.12 -1.55 32.14
N GLN A 438 5.80 -2.63 31.44
CA GLN A 438 6.46 -3.00 30.18
C GLN A 438 6.35 -1.91 29.12
N ILE A 439 5.22 -1.18 29.06
CA ILE A 439 5.01 -0.07 28.12
C ILE A 439 6.04 1.05 28.37
N VAL A 440 6.29 1.38 29.64
CA VAL A 440 7.27 2.40 30.03
C VAL A 440 8.69 1.99 29.61
N ALA A 441 9.05 0.72 29.85
CA ALA A 441 10.35 0.20 29.47
C ALA A 441 10.56 0.21 27.95
N LEU A 442 9.57 -0.26 27.18
CA LEU A 442 9.61 -0.26 25.71
C LEU A 442 9.62 1.16 25.13
N ASN A 443 8.79 2.07 25.66
CA ASN A 443 8.82 3.48 25.26
C ASN A 443 10.23 4.08 25.42
N ARG A 444 10.91 3.81 26.52
CA ARG A 444 12.29 4.25 26.74
C ARG A 444 13.23 3.65 25.71
N SER A 445 13.21 2.33 25.52
CA SER A 445 14.05 1.63 24.54
C SER A 445 13.86 2.18 23.11
N ILE A 446 12.61 2.36 22.67
CA ILE A 446 12.29 2.88 21.34
C ILE A 446 12.84 4.32 21.18
N ARG A 447 12.69 5.15 22.19
CA ARG A 447 13.18 6.55 22.14
C ARG A 447 14.70 6.64 22.11
N GLU A 448 15.39 5.82 22.87
CA GLU A 448 16.86 5.74 22.90
C GLU A 448 17.43 5.25 21.56
N ARG A 449 16.73 4.35 20.89
CA ARG A 449 17.13 3.76 19.61
C ARG A 449 16.41 4.35 18.39
N ARG A 450 15.76 5.51 18.55
CA ARG A 450 14.90 6.09 17.51
C ARG A 450 15.60 6.23 16.15
N GLU A 451 16.85 6.68 16.11
CA GLU A 451 17.60 6.89 14.86
C GLU A 451 17.97 5.58 14.15
N GLU A 452 18.06 4.49 14.90
CA GLU A 452 18.25 3.15 14.37
C GLU A 452 16.93 2.57 13.82
N LEU A 453 15.84 2.70 14.60
CA LEU A 453 14.54 2.10 14.30
C LEU A 453 13.76 2.88 13.22
N VAL A 454 13.96 4.18 13.15
CA VAL A 454 13.24 5.10 12.27
C VAL A 454 14.24 5.85 11.40
N LYS A 455 14.47 5.35 10.20
CA LYS A 455 15.40 5.96 9.25
C LYS A 455 14.93 7.35 8.82
N PRO A 456 15.72 8.43 9.00
CA PRO A 456 15.40 9.75 8.46
C PRO A 456 15.31 9.74 6.93
N LEU A 457 14.43 10.58 6.36
CA LEU A 457 14.26 10.66 4.89
C LEU A 457 15.58 11.00 4.19
N GLU A 458 16.36 11.93 4.71
CA GLU A 458 17.64 12.32 4.07
C GLU A 458 18.62 11.16 4.02
N ARG A 459 18.73 10.35 5.08
CA ARG A 459 19.57 9.13 5.07
C ARG A 459 19.07 8.10 4.05
N HIS A 460 17.74 7.98 3.88
CA HIS A 460 17.16 7.11 2.87
C HIS A 460 17.45 7.62 1.45
N LEU A 461 17.41 8.94 1.24
CA LEU A 461 17.78 9.52 -0.05
C LEU A 461 19.27 9.35 -0.36
N ASP A 462 20.18 9.44 0.64
CA ASP A 462 21.61 9.11 0.46
C ASP A 462 21.79 7.67 0.00
N GLU A 463 21.07 6.74 0.62
CA GLU A 463 21.09 5.32 0.24
C GLU A 463 20.60 5.11 -1.21
N LEU A 464 19.49 5.78 -1.61
CA LEU A 464 19.00 5.72 -2.99
C LEU A 464 19.97 6.35 -3.99
N ASP A 465 20.62 7.47 -3.66
CA ASP A 465 21.60 8.11 -4.53
C ASP A 465 22.82 7.19 -4.75
N GLY A 466 23.27 6.48 -3.72
CA GLY A 466 24.31 5.45 -3.84
C GLY A 466 23.88 4.31 -4.77
N ILE A 467 22.66 3.80 -4.62
CA ILE A 467 22.12 2.74 -5.48
C ILE A 467 21.99 3.21 -6.93
N TYR A 468 21.55 4.45 -7.16
CA TYR A 468 21.46 5.01 -8.52
C TYR A 468 22.85 5.16 -9.16
N ALA A 469 23.84 5.61 -8.40
CA ALA A 469 25.21 5.72 -8.90
C ALA A 469 25.80 4.36 -9.26
N GLU A 470 25.58 3.33 -8.43
CA GLU A 470 25.99 1.96 -8.73
C GLU A 470 25.31 1.38 -9.98
N ALA A 471 24.00 1.63 -10.15
CA ALA A 471 23.25 1.15 -11.31
C ALA A 471 23.66 1.85 -12.61
N ALA A 472 24.12 3.10 -12.54
CA ALA A 472 24.54 3.91 -13.68
C ALA A 472 26.00 3.70 -14.07
N ALA A 473 26.81 3.01 -13.25
CA ALA A 473 28.24 2.72 -13.51
C ALA A 473 28.41 1.52 -14.45
#